data_32f96ac1df1b1f59959ea67d201ab0e3
#
_entry.id   32f96ac1df1b1f59959ea67d201ab0e3
#
_cell.length_a   1.000
_cell.length_b   1.000
_cell.length_c   1.000
_cell.angle_alpha   90.00
_cell.angle_beta   90.00
_cell.angle_gamma   90.00
#
_symmetry.space_group_name_H-M   'P 1'
#
loop_
_entity.id
_entity.type
_entity.pdbx_description
1 polymer ?
#
loop_
_entity_poly.entity_id
_entity_poly.type
_entity_poly.pdbx_seq_one_letter_code
_entity_poly.pdbx_strand_id
1 'polypeptide(L)' 'MHTPTFYEIRVEGHIGESWSSWFEGLSLHHETNGETLLRGCLADQAALHGVLMRIRDLGLPLVSVRRINRDGPCR' A
#
# COMPACT_ATOMS: atom_id res chain seq x y z
N MET A 1 -20.50 8.07 2.88
CA MET A 1 -19.98 7.17 3.91
C MET A 1 -18.87 6.32 3.33
N HIS A 2 -17.76 6.25 4.03
CA HIS A 2 -16.59 5.57 3.52
C HIS A 2 -16.42 4.22 4.17
N THR A 3 -16.20 3.23 3.34
CA THR A 3 -15.96 1.87 3.82
C THR A 3 -14.50 1.54 3.62
N PRO A 4 -13.81 1.06 4.68
CA PRO A 4 -12.41 0.66 4.51
C PRO A 4 -12.31 -0.41 3.43
N THR A 5 -11.30 -0.29 2.61
CA THR A 5 -11.10 -1.19 1.49
C THR A 5 -9.68 -1.74 1.53
N PHE A 6 -9.55 -3.00 1.24
CA PHE A 6 -8.24 -3.66 1.22
C PHE A 6 -7.57 -3.40 -0.12
N TYR A 7 -6.35 -2.89 -0.05
CA TYR A 7 -5.56 -2.58 -1.25
C TYR A 7 -4.26 -3.36 -1.25
N GLU A 8 -3.79 -3.66 -2.46
CA GLU A 8 -2.46 -4.18 -2.69
C GLU A 8 -1.75 -3.25 -3.64
N ILE A 9 -0.62 -2.71 -3.21
CA ILE A 9 0.16 -1.76 -4.00
C ILE A 9 1.54 -2.35 -4.19
N ARG A 10 1.97 -2.46 -5.43
CA ARG A 10 3.25 -3.05 -5.77
C ARG A 10 4.16 -1.99 -6.35
N VAL A 11 5.38 -1.91 -5.81
CA VAL A 11 6.37 -0.93 -6.26
C VAL A 11 7.69 -1.66 -6.51
N GLU A 12 8.52 -1.07 -7.38
CA GLU A 12 9.87 -1.59 -7.59
C GLU A 12 10.78 -1.10 -6.46
N GLY A 13 11.71 -1.97 -6.06
CA GLY A 13 12.65 -1.62 -5.04
C GLY A 13 12.20 -2.11 -3.67
N HIS A 14 13.08 -1.97 -2.71
CA HIS A 14 12.81 -2.43 -1.35
C HIS A 14 12.58 -1.24 -0.44
N ILE A 15 11.49 -1.28 0.29
CA ILE A 15 11.19 -0.30 1.31
C ILE A 15 11.52 -0.96 2.64
N GLY A 16 12.35 -0.31 3.44
CA GLY A 16 12.70 -0.85 4.74
C GLY A 16 11.49 -0.92 5.65
N GLU A 17 11.47 -1.90 6.55
CA GLU A 17 10.32 -2.10 7.41
C GLU A 17 10.09 -0.92 8.35
N SER A 18 11.12 -0.14 8.62
CA SER A 18 10.94 1.04 9.45
C SER A 18 9.99 2.07 8.84
N TRP A 19 9.72 1.95 7.55
CA TRP A 19 8.79 2.87 6.87
C TRP A 19 7.34 2.43 6.97
N SER A 20 7.06 1.29 7.57
CA SER A 20 5.69 0.75 7.56
C SER A 20 4.69 1.71 8.20
N SER A 21 5.08 2.38 9.29
CA SER A 21 4.15 3.31 9.95
C SER A 21 3.89 4.54 9.08
N TRP A 22 4.81 4.87 8.19
CA TRP A 22 4.67 6.00 7.29
C TRP A 22 3.63 5.73 6.20
N PHE A 23 3.30 4.47 6.00
CA PHE A 23 2.35 4.05 4.97
C PHE A 23 1.01 3.64 5.57
N GLU A 24 0.55 4.36 6.57
CA GLU A 24 -0.78 4.18 7.14
C GLU A 24 -1.01 2.79 7.71
N GLY A 25 0.06 2.18 8.20
CA GLY A 25 -0.08 0.87 8.81
C GLY A 25 -0.16 -0.29 7.83
N LEU A 26 0.12 -0.06 6.57
CA LEU A 26 0.14 -1.14 5.59
C LEU A 26 1.28 -2.11 5.89
N SER A 27 1.04 -3.38 5.60
CA SER A 27 2.07 -4.40 5.72
C SER A 27 3.00 -4.33 4.52
N LEU A 28 4.30 -4.49 4.76
CA LEU A 28 5.30 -4.50 3.70
C LEU A 28 5.81 -5.90 3.50
N HIS A 29 5.80 -6.36 2.26
CA HIS A 29 6.30 -7.69 1.92
C HIS A 29 7.30 -7.56 0.78
N HIS A 30 8.52 -8.02 1.01
CA HIS A 30 9.55 -7.98 -0.02
C HIS A 30 9.41 -9.20 -0.91
N GLU A 31 9.28 -8.94 -2.22
CA GLU A 31 9.13 -10.00 -3.19
C GLU A 31 10.50 -10.42 -3.71
N THR A 32 10.58 -11.66 -4.19
CA THR A 32 11.84 -12.19 -4.68
C THR A 32 12.35 -11.49 -5.93
N ASN A 33 11.45 -10.83 -6.66
CA ASN A 33 11.83 -10.14 -7.90
C ASN A 33 12.30 -8.71 -7.67
N GLY A 34 12.52 -8.31 -6.42
CA GLY A 34 13.00 -6.97 -6.11
C GLY A 34 11.91 -5.95 -5.89
N GLU A 35 10.68 -6.38 -5.87
CA GLU A 35 9.54 -5.50 -5.62
C GLU A 35 9.13 -5.54 -4.16
N THR A 36 8.40 -4.52 -3.74
CA THR A 36 7.78 -4.50 -2.43
C THR A 36 6.27 -4.44 -2.61
N LEU A 37 5.58 -5.28 -1.88
CA LEU A 37 4.12 -5.31 -1.88
C LEU A 37 3.62 -4.69 -0.59
N LEU A 38 2.81 -3.64 -0.72
CA LEU A 38 2.16 -3.00 0.42
C LEU A 38 0.71 -3.45 0.45
N ARG A 39 0.27 -3.98 1.58
CA ARG A 39 -1.08 -4.52 1.71
C ARG A 39 -1.73 -4.02 2.98
N GLY A 40 -3.01 -3.76 2.89
CA GLY A 40 -3.75 -3.38 4.07
C GLY A 40 -5.03 -2.66 3.75
N CYS A 41 -5.74 -2.32 4.80
CA CYS A 41 -7.01 -1.62 4.69
C CYS A 41 -6.78 -0.13 4.78
N LEU A 42 -7.33 0.59 3.82
CA LEU A 42 -7.30 2.04 3.82
C LEU A 42 -8.72 2.56 4.01
N ALA A 43 -8.84 3.59 4.82
CA ALA A 43 -10.16 4.06 5.24
C ALA A 43 -10.96 4.65 4.09
N ASP A 44 -10.28 5.33 3.16
CA ASP A 44 -10.97 6.00 2.06
C ASP A 44 -9.99 6.31 0.95
N GLN A 45 -10.49 7.00 -0.08
CA GLN A 45 -9.67 7.38 -1.22
C GLN A 45 -8.55 8.34 -0.83
N ALA A 46 -8.82 9.21 0.13
CA ALA A 46 -7.79 10.15 0.55
C ALA A 46 -6.59 9.41 1.16
N ALA A 47 -6.85 8.36 1.94
CA ALA A 47 -5.78 7.56 2.51
C ALA A 47 -4.97 6.88 1.41
N LEU A 48 -5.64 6.37 0.39
CA LEU A 48 -4.95 5.75 -0.75
C LEU A 48 -4.05 6.75 -1.45
N HIS A 49 -4.56 7.93 -1.73
CA HIS A 49 -3.78 8.96 -2.40
C HIS A 49 -2.59 9.39 -1.55
N GLY A 50 -2.77 9.43 -0.23
CA GLY A 50 -1.66 9.74 0.67
C GLY A 50 -0.53 8.73 0.55
N VAL A 51 -0.89 7.44 0.49
CA VAL A 51 0.12 6.40 0.32
C VAL A 51 0.84 6.55 -1.02
N LEU A 52 0.07 6.79 -2.09
CA LEU A 52 0.66 6.92 -3.42
C LEU A 52 1.59 8.12 -3.49
N MET A 53 1.24 9.22 -2.82
CA MET A 53 2.11 10.39 -2.79
C MET A 53 3.42 10.11 -2.06
N ARG A 54 3.37 9.31 -1.01
CA ARG A 54 4.59 8.95 -0.28
C ARG A 54 5.48 8.06 -1.13
N ILE A 55 4.89 7.15 -1.90
CA ILE A 55 5.65 6.34 -2.84
C ILE A 55 6.35 7.22 -3.86
N ARG A 56 5.63 8.21 -4.37
CA ARG A 56 6.22 9.16 -5.31
C ARG A 56 7.38 9.92 -4.68
N ASP A 57 7.20 10.35 -3.43
CA ASP A 57 8.23 11.12 -2.74
C ASP A 57 9.50 10.30 -2.51
N LEU A 58 9.34 8.99 -2.35
CA LEU A 58 10.49 8.09 -2.21
C LEU A 58 11.15 7.80 -3.56
N GLY A 59 10.52 8.20 -4.66
CA GLY A 59 11.06 7.95 -5.98
C GLY A 59 10.94 6.52 -6.46
N LEU A 60 10.03 5.76 -5.89
CA LEU A 60 9.86 4.36 -6.27
C LEU A 60 8.90 4.23 -7.43
N PRO A 61 9.28 3.48 -8.48
CA PRO A 61 8.34 3.25 -9.57
C PRO A 61 7.14 2.43 -9.10
N LEU A 62 5.96 2.90 -9.43
CA LEU A 62 4.72 2.21 -9.09
C LEU A 62 4.44 1.15 -10.14
N VAL A 63 4.26 -0.08 -9.69
CA VAL A 63 3.99 -1.19 -10.60
C VAL A 63 2.49 -1.42 -10.75
N SER A 64 1.77 -1.49 -9.63
CA SER A 64 0.34 -1.73 -9.71
C SER A 64 -0.35 -1.30 -8.44
N VAL A 65 -1.62 -0.99 -8.56
CA VAL A 65 -2.52 -0.73 -7.44
C VAL A 65 -3.75 -1.57 -7.69
N ARG A 66 -4.09 -2.41 -6.71
CA ARG A 66 -5.27 -3.28 -6.83
C ARG A 66 -6.15 -3.09 -5.63
N ARG A 67 -7.42 -2.89 -5.89
CA ARG A 67 -8.43 -2.87 -4.85
C ARG A 67 -8.98 -4.28 -4.72
N ILE A 68 -8.84 -4.85 -3.55
CA ILE A 68 -9.35 -6.19 -3.29
C ILE A 68 -10.73 -6.03 -2.68
N ASN A 69 -11.72 -6.26 -3.48
CA ASN A 69 -13.11 -6.06 -3.06
C ASN A 69 -13.62 -7.36 -2.47
N ARG A 70 -13.40 -7.53 -1.17
CA ARG A 70 -13.87 -8.73 -0.52
C ARG A 70 -14.31 -8.44 0.89
N ASP A 71 -15.16 -9.31 1.35
CA ASP A 71 -15.65 -9.26 2.72
C ASP A 71 -14.53 -9.69 3.64
N GLY A 72 -14.49 -9.13 4.80
CA GLY A 72 -13.71 -9.74 5.83
C GLY A 72 -12.50 -8.95 6.31
N PRO A 73 -11.44 -8.72 5.53
CA PRO A 73 -10.25 -8.13 6.16
C PRO A 73 -10.47 -6.70 6.65
N CYS A 74 -11.34 -5.94 6.02
CA CYS A 74 -11.59 -4.55 6.42
C CYS A 74 -12.96 -4.40 7.03
N ARG A 75 -13.02 -3.77 8.16
CA ARG A 75 -14.28 -3.58 8.86
C ARG A 75 -14.48 -2.15 9.26
#